data_5a7183e91c99325668d52c8886175d4f
#
_entry.id   5a7183e91c99325668d52c8886175d4f
#
_cell.length_a   1.000
_cell.length_b   1.000
_cell.length_c   1.000
_cell.angle_alpha   90.00
_cell.angle_beta   90.00
_cell.angle_gamma   90.00
#
_symmetry.space_group_name_H-M   'P 1'
#
loop_
_entity.id
_entity.type
_entity.pdbx_description
1 polymer ?
#
loop_
_entity_poly.entity_id
_entity_poly.type
_entity_poly.pdbx_seq_one_letter_code
_entity_poly.pdbx_strand_id
1 'polypeptide(L)'
;IDATISDLSGTVADNKSAIEATVSDLSGTVANNKSVKGMFNNFLDKAGTIDGVFNNAGITGPISPIQDLSPDDLKMVVDTNISGAFYVAQESARVMISQKSGTIVNMSSIAADIGGGGEFVHYAMSKGAIHSLTYGMAKELGKFGIRVNAVAPGLIDTEIHAKAGDASRVDRLMPSVPLGRIGGAEEVAKTVMWLLSEDASYISGSVVPVTGGR
;
A
#
# COMPACT_ATOMS: atom_id res chain seq x y z
N ILE A 1 11.40 -0.98 2.67
CA ILE A 1 10.30 -1.05 3.66
C ILE A 1 10.50 -2.28 4.57
N ASP A 2 11.15 -3.35 4.08
CA ASP A 2 11.32 -4.59 4.83
C ASP A 2 12.12 -4.47 6.15
N ALA A 3 13.08 -3.55 6.25
CA ALA A 3 13.89 -3.36 7.46
C ALA A 3 13.18 -2.56 8.57
N THR A 4 12.20 -1.73 8.21
CA THR A 4 11.55 -0.80 9.13
C THR A 4 10.41 -1.44 9.93
N ILE A 5 9.89 -2.56 9.43
CA ILE A 5 8.75 -3.26 10.04
C ILE A 5 9.20 -4.11 11.24
N SER A 6 10.43 -4.65 11.22
CA SER A 6 10.97 -5.39 12.37
C SER A 6 11.19 -4.52 13.61
N ASP A 7 11.46 -3.21 13.44
CA ASP A 7 11.67 -2.28 14.58
C ASP A 7 10.35 -1.77 15.19
N LEU A 8 9.24 -1.86 14.45
CA LEU A 8 7.90 -1.48 14.95
C LEU A 8 7.27 -2.54 15.84
N SER A 9 7.79 -3.78 15.84
CA SER A 9 7.27 -4.88 16.66
C SER A 9 7.38 -4.62 18.19
N GLY A 10 8.29 -3.74 18.62
CA GLY A 10 8.44 -3.35 20.03
C GLY A 10 7.35 -2.42 20.57
N THR A 11 6.68 -1.65 19.68
CA THR A 11 5.66 -0.67 20.07
C THR A 11 4.23 -1.21 19.88
N VAL A 12 4.09 -2.32 19.16
CA VAL A 12 2.80 -2.98 18.85
C VAL A 12 2.41 -4.02 19.89
N ALA A 13 3.28 -4.32 20.85
CA ALA A 13 3.03 -5.34 21.89
C ALA A 13 1.79 -5.06 22.76
N ASP A 14 1.30 -3.82 22.81
CA ASP A 14 0.11 -3.43 23.57
C ASP A 14 -1.18 -3.39 22.73
N ASN A 15 -1.10 -3.51 21.40
CA ASN A 15 -2.25 -3.61 20.50
C ASN A 15 -2.30 -5.01 19.88
N LYS A 16 -3.27 -5.80 20.30
CA LYS A 16 -3.50 -7.16 19.81
C LYS A 16 -3.48 -7.23 18.27
N SER A 17 -2.56 -8.05 17.75
CA SER A 17 -2.51 -8.60 16.38
C SER A 17 -2.63 -7.64 15.19
N ALA A 18 -1.65 -6.75 15.00
CA ALA A 18 -1.44 -6.13 13.68
C ALA A 18 -0.75 -7.14 12.76
N ILE A 19 -1.37 -7.50 11.63
CA ILE A 19 -0.70 -8.25 10.58
C ILE A 19 0.02 -7.27 9.67
N GLU A 20 1.31 -7.36 9.67
CA GLU A 20 2.13 -6.95 8.57
C GLU A 20 2.14 -8.08 7.53
N ALA A 21 1.25 -8.00 6.54
CA ALA A 21 1.50 -8.72 5.31
C ALA A 21 2.60 -7.97 4.56
N THR A 22 3.86 -8.09 5.03
CA THR A 22 5.03 -7.63 4.30
C THR A 22 5.24 -8.57 3.14
N VAL A 23 4.83 -8.13 1.97
CA VAL A 23 4.89 -8.90 0.73
C VAL A 23 5.99 -8.33 -0.15
N SER A 24 7.25 -8.40 0.30
CA SER A 24 8.38 -8.00 -0.53
C SER A 24 8.76 -9.03 -1.60
N ASP A 25 8.39 -10.30 -1.41
CA ASP A 25 8.74 -11.40 -2.32
C ASP A 25 7.53 -12.10 -2.99
N LEU A 26 6.35 -11.52 -2.90
CA LEU A 26 5.11 -12.16 -3.32
C LEU A 26 4.51 -11.61 -4.62
N SER A 27 5.28 -10.94 -5.48
CA SER A 27 4.75 -10.42 -6.76
C SER A 27 4.03 -11.49 -7.60
N GLY A 28 4.48 -12.75 -7.55
CA GLY A 28 3.76 -13.90 -8.11
C GLY A 28 2.63 -14.47 -7.25
N THR A 29 2.65 -14.21 -5.93
CA THR A 29 1.71 -14.81 -4.98
C THR A 29 0.46 -13.97 -4.79
N VAL A 30 0.59 -12.63 -4.71
CA VAL A 30 -0.59 -11.74 -4.55
C VAL A 30 -1.41 -11.62 -5.84
N ALA A 31 -0.82 -11.84 -7.01
CA ALA A 31 -1.57 -11.91 -8.26
C ALA A 31 -2.51 -13.14 -8.35
N ASN A 32 -2.52 -14.01 -7.31
CA ASN A 32 -3.34 -15.21 -7.27
C ASN A 32 -4.22 -15.23 -6.01
N ASN A 33 -5.53 -15.10 -6.21
CA ASN A 33 -6.53 -15.11 -5.13
C ASN A 33 -6.43 -16.35 -4.21
N LYS A 34 -6.13 -17.53 -4.75
CA LYS A 34 -5.98 -18.75 -3.94
C LYS A 34 -4.82 -18.66 -2.95
N SER A 35 -3.70 -18.07 -3.38
CA SER A 35 -2.53 -17.86 -2.52
C SER A 35 -2.81 -16.84 -1.42
N VAL A 36 -3.47 -15.73 -1.76
CA VAL A 36 -3.90 -14.71 -0.78
C VAL A 36 -4.84 -15.32 0.26
N LYS A 37 -5.85 -16.06 -0.17
CA LYS A 37 -6.76 -16.76 0.73
C LYS A 37 -6.05 -17.77 1.65
N GLY A 38 -5.08 -18.51 1.12
CA GLY A 38 -4.25 -19.42 1.90
C GLY A 38 -3.44 -18.70 2.98
N MET A 39 -2.89 -17.53 2.65
CA MET A 39 -2.16 -16.67 3.60
C MET A 39 -3.06 -16.22 4.75
N PHE A 40 -4.26 -15.72 4.45
CA PHE A 40 -5.23 -15.30 5.46
C PHE A 40 -5.65 -16.45 6.37
N ASN A 41 -5.93 -17.63 5.82
CA ASN A 41 -6.29 -18.81 6.60
C ASN A 41 -5.16 -19.22 7.56
N ASN A 42 -3.92 -19.33 7.04
CA ASN A 42 -2.75 -19.68 7.86
C ASN A 42 -2.51 -18.70 9.01
N PHE A 43 -2.85 -17.42 8.79
CA PHE A 43 -2.72 -16.42 9.84
C PHE A 43 -3.84 -16.58 10.87
N LEU A 44 -5.09 -16.70 10.43
CA LEU A 44 -6.24 -16.87 11.31
C LEU A 44 -6.13 -18.12 12.18
N ASP A 45 -5.56 -19.20 11.64
CA ASP A 45 -5.29 -20.44 12.40
C ASP A 45 -4.32 -20.19 13.57
N LYS A 46 -3.46 -19.19 13.47
CA LYS A 46 -2.46 -18.85 14.50
C LYS A 46 -2.92 -17.73 15.43
N ALA A 47 -3.50 -16.67 14.88
CA ALA A 47 -3.83 -15.44 15.61
C ALA A 47 -5.30 -15.34 16.03
N GLY A 48 -6.20 -16.07 15.38
CA GLY A 48 -7.63 -16.05 15.65
C GLY A 48 -8.39 -14.86 15.08
N THR A 49 -7.77 -13.67 15.03
CA THR A 49 -8.37 -12.41 14.55
C THR A 49 -7.40 -11.61 13.69
N ILE A 50 -7.95 -10.68 12.92
CA ILE A 50 -7.20 -9.69 12.13
C ILE A 50 -7.77 -8.30 12.42
N ASP A 51 -7.06 -7.50 13.21
CA ASP A 51 -7.53 -6.18 13.62
C ASP A 51 -7.11 -5.09 12.63
N GLY A 52 -5.96 -5.25 11.97
CA GLY A 52 -5.43 -4.31 11.00
C GLY A 52 -4.76 -4.99 9.82
N VAL A 53 -4.89 -4.40 8.63
CA VAL A 53 -4.19 -4.83 7.40
C VAL A 53 -3.54 -3.65 6.73
N PHE A 54 -2.23 -3.73 6.52
CA PHE A 54 -1.50 -2.85 5.62
C PHE A 54 -1.31 -3.53 4.26
N ASN A 55 -2.12 -3.13 3.29
CA ASN A 55 -2.11 -3.66 1.93
C ASN A 55 -1.04 -2.94 1.10
N ASN A 56 0.20 -3.39 1.23
CA ASN A 56 1.42 -2.70 0.78
C ASN A 56 2.01 -3.22 -0.53
N ALA A 57 1.74 -4.47 -0.91
CA ALA A 57 2.38 -5.09 -2.06
C ALA A 57 2.22 -4.27 -3.35
N GLY A 58 3.33 -4.04 -4.05
CA GLY A 58 3.30 -3.29 -5.30
C GLY A 58 4.67 -3.11 -5.94
N ILE A 59 4.65 -2.90 -7.25
CA ILE A 59 5.82 -2.66 -8.09
C ILE A 59 5.60 -1.42 -8.93
N THR A 60 6.69 -0.76 -9.36
CA THR A 60 6.60 0.33 -10.33
C THR A 60 6.46 -0.16 -11.77
N GLY A 61 6.98 -1.35 -12.06
CA GLY A 61 7.31 -1.74 -13.41
C GLY A 61 8.54 -0.98 -13.93
N PRO A 62 8.92 -1.17 -15.21
CA PRO A 62 10.06 -0.48 -15.81
C PRO A 62 9.74 0.98 -16.07
N ILE A 63 10.79 1.82 -16.09
CA ILE A 63 10.69 3.18 -16.62
C ILE A 63 10.41 3.09 -18.11
N SER A 64 9.28 3.62 -18.56
CA SER A 64 8.90 3.59 -19.97
C SER A 64 7.96 4.73 -20.33
N PRO A 65 8.18 5.43 -21.46
CA PRO A 65 7.15 6.24 -22.08
C PRO A 65 5.92 5.38 -22.46
N ILE A 66 4.76 5.98 -22.48
CA ILE A 66 3.49 5.24 -22.67
C ILE A 66 3.44 4.44 -23.98
N GLN A 67 4.03 4.96 -25.06
CA GLN A 67 4.03 4.32 -26.37
C GLN A 67 4.98 3.11 -26.47
N ASP A 68 5.94 3.00 -25.55
CA ASP A 68 6.99 1.98 -25.59
C ASP A 68 6.78 0.87 -24.54
N LEU A 69 5.80 1.03 -23.65
CA LEU A 69 5.50 0.04 -22.61
C LEU A 69 4.99 -1.27 -23.23
N SER A 70 5.64 -2.38 -22.89
CA SER A 70 5.19 -3.68 -23.39
C SER A 70 3.87 -4.12 -22.75
N PRO A 71 3.03 -4.91 -23.45
CA PRO A 71 1.81 -5.48 -22.86
C PRO A 71 2.10 -6.37 -21.64
N ASP A 72 3.23 -7.07 -21.60
CA ASP A 72 3.61 -7.94 -20.50
C ASP A 72 3.98 -7.13 -19.25
N ASP A 73 4.70 -6.02 -19.41
CA ASP A 73 5.02 -5.10 -18.30
C ASP A 73 3.75 -4.46 -17.74
N LEU A 74 2.85 -4.00 -18.63
CA LEU A 74 1.55 -3.49 -18.18
C LEU A 74 0.78 -4.56 -17.41
N LYS A 75 0.72 -5.79 -17.93
CA LYS A 75 0.04 -6.90 -17.28
C LYS A 75 0.62 -7.18 -15.91
N MET A 76 1.94 -7.22 -15.77
CA MET A 76 2.63 -7.44 -14.49
C MET A 76 2.25 -6.38 -13.45
N VAL A 77 2.21 -5.11 -13.83
CA VAL A 77 1.81 -4.01 -12.94
C VAL A 77 0.34 -4.11 -12.55
N VAL A 78 -0.55 -4.41 -13.49
CA VAL A 78 -1.99 -4.58 -13.24
C VAL A 78 -2.24 -5.79 -12.32
N ASP A 79 -1.64 -6.92 -12.60
CA ASP A 79 -1.81 -8.14 -11.80
C ASP A 79 -1.34 -7.93 -10.36
N THR A 80 -0.20 -7.27 -10.16
CA THR A 80 0.33 -7.03 -8.81
C THR A 80 -0.41 -5.90 -8.09
N ASN A 81 -0.45 -4.71 -8.70
CA ASN A 81 -0.89 -3.50 -8.00
C ASN A 81 -2.41 -3.34 -7.94
N ILE A 82 -3.16 -3.94 -8.87
CA ILE A 82 -4.62 -3.83 -8.92
C ILE A 82 -5.25 -5.14 -8.47
N SER A 83 -5.03 -6.23 -9.20
CA SER A 83 -5.67 -7.51 -8.89
C SER A 83 -5.21 -8.05 -7.52
N GLY A 84 -3.90 -8.02 -7.25
CA GLY A 84 -3.32 -8.44 -5.99
C GLY A 84 -3.83 -7.62 -4.82
N ALA A 85 -3.80 -6.30 -4.94
CA ALA A 85 -4.32 -5.41 -3.91
C ALA A 85 -5.82 -5.62 -3.66
N PHE A 86 -6.60 -5.88 -4.73
CA PHE A 86 -8.02 -6.19 -4.61
C PHE A 86 -8.25 -7.52 -3.86
N TYR A 87 -7.48 -8.57 -4.15
CA TYR A 87 -7.63 -9.86 -3.45
C TYR A 87 -7.31 -9.76 -1.96
N VAL A 88 -6.25 -9.02 -1.58
CA VAL A 88 -5.95 -8.74 -0.17
C VAL A 88 -7.09 -7.97 0.49
N ALA A 89 -7.58 -6.93 -0.16
CA ALA A 89 -8.70 -6.12 0.32
C ALA A 89 -9.99 -6.97 0.49
N GLN A 90 -10.26 -7.88 -0.45
CA GLN A 90 -11.43 -8.75 -0.42
C GLN A 90 -11.36 -9.75 0.74
N GLU A 91 -10.23 -10.40 0.97
CA GLU A 91 -10.08 -11.34 2.10
C GLU A 91 -10.09 -10.59 3.44
N SER A 92 -9.46 -9.41 3.52
CA SER A 92 -9.55 -8.54 4.70
C SER A 92 -11.01 -8.21 5.03
N ALA A 93 -11.78 -7.77 4.04
CA ALA A 93 -13.19 -7.44 4.22
C ALA A 93 -14.00 -8.65 4.72
N ARG A 94 -13.79 -9.85 4.16
CA ARG A 94 -14.50 -11.07 4.60
C ARG A 94 -14.28 -11.36 6.07
N VAL A 95 -13.02 -11.29 6.53
CA VAL A 95 -12.67 -11.55 7.93
C VAL A 95 -13.26 -10.47 8.82
N MET A 96 -13.00 -9.20 8.52
CA MET A 96 -13.39 -8.07 9.35
C MET A 96 -14.92 -7.89 9.43
N ILE A 97 -15.66 -8.20 8.37
CA ILE A 97 -17.14 -8.23 8.42
C ILE A 97 -17.65 -9.25 9.44
N SER A 98 -17.05 -10.42 9.51
CA SER A 98 -17.43 -11.44 10.50
C SER A 98 -17.08 -11.02 11.93
N GLN A 99 -15.98 -10.29 12.09
CA GLN A 99 -15.53 -9.71 13.37
C GLN A 99 -16.33 -8.48 13.79
N LYS A 100 -16.98 -7.77 12.84
CA LYS A 100 -17.64 -6.46 13.02
C LYS A 100 -16.67 -5.37 13.48
N SER A 101 -15.43 -5.50 13.14
CA SER A 101 -14.36 -4.53 13.44
C SER A 101 -13.17 -4.77 12.53
N GLY A 102 -12.36 -3.73 12.34
CA GLY A 102 -11.09 -3.83 11.61
C GLY A 102 -10.68 -2.52 10.95
N THR A 103 -9.44 -2.47 10.55
CA THR A 103 -8.89 -1.30 9.84
C THR A 103 -7.99 -1.74 8.69
N ILE A 104 -8.19 -1.14 7.52
CA ILE A 104 -7.41 -1.41 6.31
C ILE A 104 -6.72 -0.12 5.89
N VAL A 105 -5.40 -0.17 5.67
CA VAL A 105 -4.62 0.91 5.06
C VAL A 105 -4.03 0.40 3.75
N ASN A 106 -4.39 1.02 2.63
CA ASN A 106 -3.87 0.69 1.31
C ASN A 106 -2.64 1.54 0.97
N MET A 107 -1.64 0.94 0.34
CA MET A 107 -0.47 1.64 -0.19
C MET A 107 -0.75 2.21 -1.58
N SER A 108 -1.01 3.52 -1.64
CA SER A 108 -1.07 4.26 -2.89
C SER A 108 0.26 4.92 -3.24
N SER A 109 0.25 6.03 -3.92
CA SER A 109 1.40 6.89 -4.25
C SER A 109 0.88 8.24 -4.70
N ILE A 110 1.67 9.29 -4.50
CA ILE A 110 1.42 10.61 -5.11
C ILE A 110 1.41 10.53 -6.65
N ALA A 111 2.02 9.48 -7.23
CA ALA A 111 1.97 9.26 -8.67
C ALA A 111 0.53 9.17 -9.21
N ALA A 112 -0.43 8.71 -8.39
CA ALA A 112 -1.85 8.67 -8.74
C ALA A 112 -2.39 10.06 -9.10
N ASP A 113 -1.92 11.11 -8.44
CA ASP A 113 -2.39 12.49 -8.60
C ASP A 113 -1.59 13.25 -9.66
N ILE A 114 -0.27 12.98 -9.76
CA ILE A 114 0.62 13.67 -10.70
C ILE A 114 0.79 12.95 -12.05
N GLY A 115 0.26 11.73 -12.21
CA GLY A 115 0.16 11.02 -13.47
C GLY A 115 1.41 10.30 -13.98
N GLY A 116 2.59 10.51 -13.38
CA GLY A 116 3.83 9.78 -13.72
C GLY A 116 4.34 9.97 -15.17
N GLY A 117 4.02 11.09 -15.81
CA GLY A 117 4.29 11.35 -17.22
C GLY A 117 5.75 11.15 -17.61
N GLY A 118 5.99 10.48 -18.75
CA GLY A 118 7.31 10.17 -19.30
C GLY A 118 8.03 8.97 -18.69
N GLU A 119 7.60 8.50 -17.51
CA GLU A 119 8.29 7.40 -16.80
C GLU A 119 7.33 6.27 -16.37
N PHE A 120 6.20 6.60 -15.73
CA PHE A 120 5.41 5.67 -14.92
C PHE A 120 3.90 5.87 -15.06
N VAL A 121 3.37 6.16 -16.25
CA VAL A 121 1.92 6.35 -16.46
C VAL A 121 1.13 5.10 -16.05
N HIS A 122 1.64 3.91 -16.36
CA HIS A 122 1.05 2.62 -15.98
C HIS A 122 1.02 2.40 -14.46
N TYR A 123 2.10 2.80 -13.76
CA TYR A 123 2.14 2.77 -12.30
C TYR A 123 1.16 3.77 -11.68
N ALA A 124 1.17 5.02 -12.18
CA ALA A 124 0.26 6.07 -11.71
C ALA A 124 -1.21 5.64 -11.86
N MET A 125 -1.57 5.07 -13.01
CA MET A 125 -2.89 4.47 -13.26
C MET A 125 -3.23 3.41 -12.21
N SER A 126 -2.29 2.50 -11.92
CA SER A 126 -2.51 1.44 -10.93
C SER A 126 -2.74 2.00 -9.51
N LYS A 127 -2.04 3.08 -9.14
CA LYS A 127 -2.19 3.74 -7.84
C LYS A 127 -3.46 4.60 -7.76
N GLY A 128 -3.95 5.13 -8.88
CA GLY A 128 -5.29 5.73 -8.99
C GLY A 128 -6.41 4.72 -8.74
N ALA A 129 -6.26 3.47 -9.19
CA ALA A 129 -7.19 2.39 -8.87
C ALA A 129 -7.28 2.13 -7.35
N ILE A 130 -6.17 2.26 -6.61
CA ILE A 130 -6.15 2.14 -5.14
C ILE A 130 -6.94 3.25 -4.46
N HIS A 131 -6.94 4.49 -4.99
CA HIS A 131 -7.79 5.57 -4.48
C HIS A 131 -9.27 5.19 -4.58
N SER A 132 -9.71 4.76 -5.78
CA SER A 132 -11.11 4.33 -6.00
C SER A 132 -11.50 3.14 -5.13
N LEU A 133 -10.62 2.14 -4.98
CA LEU A 133 -10.81 1.00 -4.09
C LEU A 133 -11.02 1.46 -2.64
N THR A 134 -10.16 2.35 -2.16
CA THR A 134 -10.23 2.90 -0.79
C THR A 134 -11.55 3.61 -0.53
N TYR A 135 -11.98 4.51 -1.44
CA TYR A 135 -13.23 5.24 -1.30
C TYR A 135 -14.46 4.32 -1.33
N GLY A 136 -14.46 3.34 -2.24
CA GLY A 136 -15.54 2.37 -2.37
C GLY A 136 -15.69 1.51 -1.13
N MET A 137 -14.59 0.91 -0.67
CA MET A 137 -14.57 0.05 0.52
C MET A 137 -14.96 0.80 1.80
N ALA A 138 -14.47 2.04 1.99
CA ALA A 138 -14.83 2.84 3.16
C ALA A 138 -16.34 3.04 3.28
N LYS A 139 -17.02 3.33 2.16
CA LYS A 139 -18.47 3.49 2.12
C LYS A 139 -19.21 2.18 2.36
N GLU A 140 -18.72 1.09 1.77
CA GLU A 140 -19.38 -0.22 1.85
C GLU A 140 -19.22 -0.86 3.22
N LEU A 141 -18.03 -0.75 3.82
CA LEU A 141 -17.65 -1.48 5.02
C LEU A 141 -17.90 -0.70 6.33
N GLY A 142 -18.11 0.60 6.27
CA GLY A 142 -18.32 1.44 7.46
C GLY A 142 -19.47 0.97 8.36
N LYS A 143 -20.55 0.45 7.79
CA LYS A 143 -21.69 -0.13 8.54
C LYS A 143 -21.33 -1.38 9.38
N PHE A 144 -20.18 -1.98 9.12
CA PHE A 144 -19.64 -3.11 9.90
C PHE A 144 -18.57 -2.69 10.92
N GLY A 145 -18.37 -1.38 11.13
CA GLY A 145 -17.35 -0.87 12.03
C GLY A 145 -15.92 -0.96 11.46
N ILE A 146 -15.78 -1.06 10.12
CA ILE A 146 -14.49 -1.20 9.46
C ILE A 146 -14.08 0.13 8.84
N ARG A 147 -12.86 0.58 9.12
CA ARG A 147 -12.26 1.79 8.52
C ARG A 147 -11.34 1.39 7.37
N VAL A 148 -11.36 2.15 6.29
CA VAL A 148 -10.49 1.93 5.14
C VAL A 148 -9.89 3.25 4.69
N ASN A 149 -8.57 3.35 4.72
CA ASN A 149 -7.80 4.52 4.30
C ASN A 149 -6.65 4.13 3.36
N ALA A 150 -5.96 5.10 2.83
CA ALA A 150 -4.74 4.90 2.08
C ALA A 150 -3.66 5.92 2.50
N VAL A 151 -2.40 5.55 2.33
CA VAL A 151 -1.29 6.48 2.32
C VAL A 151 -0.79 6.66 0.88
N ALA A 152 -0.40 7.88 0.53
CA ALA A 152 0.15 8.24 -0.79
C ALA A 152 1.56 8.82 -0.62
N PRO A 153 2.61 7.97 -0.53
CA PRO A 153 3.98 8.45 -0.40
C PRO A 153 4.45 9.21 -1.63
N GLY A 154 5.33 10.19 -1.39
CA GLY A 154 6.07 10.91 -2.41
C GLY A 154 7.40 10.24 -2.75
N LEU A 155 8.46 11.04 -2.74
CA LEU A 155 9.82 10.55 -2.96
C LEU A 155 10.37 10.01 -1.64
N ILE A 156 10.45 8.68 -1.51
CA ILE A 156 10.87 7.98 -0.30
C ILE A 156 12.15 7.19 -0.57
N ASP A 157 13.08 7.23 0.36
CA ASP A 157 14.34 6.46 0.30
C ASP A 157 14.05 4.97 0.48
N THR A 158 14.04 4.25 -0.63
CA THR A 158 13.80 2.81 -0.70
C THR A 158 14.44 2.23 -1.97
N GLU A 159 14.60 0.92 -2.00
CA GLU A 159 15.14 0.21 -3.17
C GLU A 159 14.23 0.26 -4.42
N ILE A 160 13.00 0.75 -4.31
CA ILE A 160 12.03 0.74 -5.41
C ILE A 160 12.53 1.50 -6.64
N HIS A 161 13.30 2.57 -6.43
CA HIS A 161 13.87 3.39 -7.51
C HIS A 161 14.97 2.65 -8.26
N ALA A 162 15.87 1.97 -7.52
CA ALA A 162 16.93 1.17 -8.12
C ALA A 162 16.36 -0.05 -8.87
N LYS A 163 15.35 -0.71 -8.30
CA LYS A 163 14.63 -1.85 -8.94
C LYS A 163 13.89 -1.42 -10.21
N ALA A 164 13.48 -0.15 -10.32
CA ALA A 164 12.87 0.42 -11.52
C ALA A 164 13.86 0.77 -12.64
N GLY A 165 15.18 0.69 -12.36
CA GLY A 165 16.23 0.93 -13.36
C GLY A 165 16.89 2.32 -13.32
N ASP A 166 16.53 3.19 -12.37
CA ASP A 166 17.15 4.51 -12.20
C ASP A 166 17.50 4.78 -10.72
N ALA A 167 18.70 4.39 -10.31
CA ALA A 167 19.21 4.65 -8.96
C ALA A 167 19.43 6.16 -8.71
N SER A 168 19.64 6.97 -9.76
CA SER A 168 19.84 8.43 -9.67
C SER A 168 18.54 9.23 -9.57
N ARG A 169 17.39 8.55 -9.71
CA ARG A 169 16.08 9.20 -9.75
C ARG A 169 15.79 10.03 -8.52
N VAL A 170 16.24 9.55 -7.37
CA VAL A 170 16.09 10.27 -6.09
C VAL A 170 16.77 11.63 -6.14
N ASP A 171 18.05 11.67 -6.53
CA ASP A 171 18.83 12.91 -6.60
C ASP A 171 18.25 13.88 -7.62
N ARG A 172 17.80 13.36 -8.78
CA ARG A 172 17.19 14.15 -9.85
C ARG A 172 15.87 14.80 -9.42
N LEU A 173 15.06 14.11 -8.61
CA LEU A 173 13.73 14.58 -8.20
C LEU A 173 13.73 15.33 -6.86
N MET A 174 14.75 15.16 -6.02
CA MET A 174 14.83 15.81 -4.71
C MET A 174 14.60 17.33 -4.76
N PRO A 175 15.10 18.11 -5.75
CA PRO A 175 14.81 19.54 -5.84
C PRO A 175 13.31 19.88 -6.00
N SER A 176 12.47 18.93 -6.39
CA SER A 176 11.02 19.11 -6.49
C SER A 176 10.26 18.90 -5.18
N VAL A 177 10.95 18.51 -4.09
CA VAL A 177 10.36 18.30 -2.78
C VAL A 177 10.45 19.60 -1.96
N PRO A 178 9.34 20.26 -1.62
CA PRO A 178 9.35 21.54 -0.88
C PRO A 178 10.06 21.48 0.47
N LEU A 179 10.02 20.35 1.21
CA LEU A 179 10.78 20.18 2.45
C LEU A 179 12.30 20.01 2.24
N GLY A 180 12.81 20.04 0.98
CA GLY A 180 14.23 20.03 0.65
C GLY A 180 14.95 18.70 0.94
N ARG A 181 14.24 17.64 1.21
CA ARG A 181 14.78 16.29 1.46
C ARG A 181 13.85 15.19 1.01
N ILE A 182 14.39 14.02 0.79
CA ILE A 182 13.58 12.80 0.61
C ILE A 182 12.97 12.35 1.95
N GLY A 183 11.84 11.65 1.89
CA GLY A 183 11.22 11.02 3.07
C GLY A 183 11.87 9.70 3.40
N GLY A 184 11.87 9.32 4.68
CA GLY A 184 12.25 7.99 5.13
C GLY A 184 11.04 7.03 5.12
N ALA A 185 11.29 5.73 4.94
CA ALA A 185 10.26 4.70 5.03
C ALA A 185 9.52 4.73 6.38
N GLU A 186 10.23 5.05 7.47
CA GLU A 186 9.66 5.20 8.83
C GLU A 186 8.60 6.32 8.91
N GLU A 187 8.74 7.40 8.14
CA GLU A 187 7.77 8.49 8.15
C GLU A 187 6.44 8.03 7.54
N VAL A 188 6.51 7.17 6.52
CA VAL A 188 5.33 6.50 5.95
C VAL A 188 4.74 5.51 6.96
N ALA A 189 5.59 4.67 7.58
CA ALA A 189 5.18 3.67 8.55
C ALA A 189 4.46 4.28 9.75
N LYS A 190 4.95 5.41 10.30
CA LYS A 190 4.29 6.14 11.39
C LYS A 190 2.88 6.61 11.00
N THR A 191 2.69 7.08 9.77
CA THR A 191 1.37 7.47 9.26
C THR A 191 0.44 6.26 9.13
N VAL A 192 0.96 5.12 8.65
CA VAL A 192 0.19 3.87 8.58
C VAL A 192 -0.24 3.42 9.96
N MET A 193 0.68 3.39 10.93
CA MET A 193 0.38 2.98 12.31
C MET A 193 -0.65 3.88 12.96
N TRP A 194 -0.58 5.20 12.74
CA TRP A 194 -1.60 6.12 13.22
C TRP A 194 -2.96 5.84 12.58
N LEU A 195 -3.03 5.61 11.27
CA LEU A 195 -4.30 5.26 10.60
C LEU A 195 -4.88 3.92 11.08
N LEU A 196 -4.03 2.97 11.50
CA LEU A 196 -4.45 1.69 12.06
C LEU A 196 -4.92 1.82 13.52
N SER A 197 -4.50 2.86 14.25
CA SER A 197 -4.82 3.04 15.67
C SER A 197 -6.21 3.65 15.91
N GLU A 198 -6.65 3.65 17.17
CA GLU A 198 -7.87 4.30 17.64
C GLU A 198 -7.83 5.83 17.56
N ASP A 199 -6.62 6.43 17.52
CA ASP A 199 -6.47 7.88 17.34
C ASP A 199 -7.01 8.37 15.98
N ALA A 200 -7.19 7.46 15.01
CA ALA A 200 -7.80 7.70 13.73
C ALA A 200 -9.25 7.16 13.62
N SER A 201 -9.94 6.96 14.75
CA SER A 201 -11.26 6.28 14.82
C SER A 201 -12.36 6.92 13.96
N TYR A 202 -12.26 8.20 13.64
CA TYR A 202 -13.22 8.89 12.77
C TYR A 202 -12.69 9.19 11.36
N ILE A 203 -11.55 8.56 10.97
CA ILE A 203 -10.94 8.71 9.65
C ILE A 203 -11.19 7.43 8.85
N SER A 204 -12.01 7.54 7.81
CA SER A 204 -12.29 6.48 6.85
C SER A 204 -12.58 7.08 5.47
N GLY A 205 -12.06 6.46 4.41
CA GLY A 205 -12.15 6.95 3.05
C GLY A 205 -11.18 8.08 2.73
N SER A 206 -10.08 8.20 3.46
CA SER A 206 -9.06 9.21 3.23
C SER A 206 -7.85 8.64 2.51
N VAL A 207 -7.25 9.43 1.63
CA VAL A 207 -5.93 9.20 1.06
C VAL A 207 -5.00 10.25 1.65
N VAL A 208 -4.04 9.82 2.46
CA VAL A 208 -3.14 10.71 3.20
C VAL A 208 -1.81 10.84 2.46
N PRO A 209 -1.47 12.01 1.90
CA PRO A 209 -0.19 12.22 1.25
C PRO A 209 0.94 12.31 2.29
N VAL A 210 2.04 11.58 2.04
CA VAL A 210 3.28 11.60 2.82
C VAL A 210 4.41 11.98 1.87
N THR A 211 4.48 13.26 1.50
CA THR A 211 5.17 13.68 0.26
C THR A 211 6.24 14.75 0.48
N GLY A 212 6.33 15.35 1.67
CA GLY A 212 7.16 16.53 1.88
C GLY A 212 6.71 17.77 1.10
N GLY A 213 5.41 17.81 0.70
CA GLY A 213 4.78 18.91 -0.03
C GLY A 213 4.79 18.76 -1.56
N ARG A 214 5.35 17.66 -2.09
CA ARG A 214 5.40 17.39 -3.53
C ARG A 214 4.05 16.96 -4.08
#